data_b9332de40fdbf3d1d6a8c315bfe8f274
#
_entry.id   b9332de40fdbf3d1d6a8c315bfe8f274
#
_cell.length_a   1.000
_cell.length_b   1.000
_cell.length_c   1.000
_cell.angle_alpha   90.00
_cell.angle_beta   90.00
_cell.angle_gamma   90.00
#
_symmetry.space_group_name_H-M   'P 1'
#
loop_
_entity.id
_entity.type
_entity.pdbx_description
1 polymer ?
#
loop_
_entity_poly.entity_id
_entity_poly.type
_entity_poly.pdbx_seq_one_letter_code
_entity_poly.pdbx_strand_id
1 'polypeptide(L)'
;MSTAPEHKKLTAEEYFKLTENWTERTELIDGEIVYLERDANGNPLALAAPTELHQMLVGRLFSRTDSFILTNKGKCRAMISPFDVVLDDETIVQPDFLVICDESKRDGKRCIGAPDWIVEVTSRNRSNDYMRKLRLYRESGVREYWIVDTDDRKVWVYDFEQHPNVVEMYDWTDTIPVRIYGGKLTVRIADMV
;
A
#
# COMPACT_ATOMS: atom_id res chain seq x y z
N MET A 1 40.39 3.67 -10.77
CA MET A 1 38.94 3.32 -10.79
C MET A 1 38.27 4.28 -9.83
N SER A 2 37.52 5.25 -10.37
CA SER A 2 36.79 6.22 -9.55
C SER A 2 35.51 5.53 -9.04
N THR A 3 35.44 5.26 -7.75
CA THR A 3 34.18 4.86 -7.09
C THR A 3 33.23 6.06 -7.19
N ALA A 4 32.06 5.85 -7.78
CA ALA A 4 31.00 6.84 -7.72
C ALA A 4 30.75 7.21 -6.25
N PRO A 5 30.45 8.48 -5.91
CA PRO A 5 30.15 8.86 -4.55
C PRO A 5 28.97 8.01 -4.06
N GLU A 6 29.16 7.28 -2.95
CA GLU A 6 28.05 6.63 -2.25
C GLU A 6 27.03 7.72 -1.88
N HIS A 7 25.87 7.70 -2.51
CA HIS A 7 24.76 8.55 -2.07
C HIS A 7 24.39 8.11 -0.64
N LYS A 8 24.54 9.02 0.32
CA LYS A 8 24.15 8.76 1.71
C LYS A 8 22.66 8.42 1.73
N LYS A 9 22.33 7.21 2.16
CA LYS A 9 20.94 6.80 2.39
C LYS A 9 20.35 7.58 3.57
N LEU A 10 19.07 7.95 3.45
CA LEU A 10 18.33 8.62 4.51
C LEU A 10 17.70 7.59 5.45
N THR A 11 17.69 7.94 6.72
CA THR A 11 16.85 7.24 7.71
C THR A 11 15.44 7.83 7.73
N ALA A 12 14.49 7.09 8.29
CA ALA A 12 13.11 7.54 8.49
C ALA A 12 13.05 8.87 9.27
N GLU A 13 13.88 9.04 10.30
CA GLU A 13 13.97 10.28 11.07
C GLU A 13 14.46 11.45 10.21
N GLU A 14 15.54 11.24 9.46
CA GLU A 14 16.08 12.25 8.54
C GLU A 14 15.07 12.61 7.45
N TYR A 15 14.33 11.62 6.90
CA TYR A 15 13.28 11.82 5.93
C TYR A 15 12.14 12.70 6.49
N PHE A 16 11.56 12.37 7.64
CA PHE A 16 10.48 13.16 8.22
C PHE A 16 10.91 14.59 8.54
N LYS A 17 12.15 14.78 9.02
CA LYS A 17 12.69 16.10 9.27
C LYS A 17 12.88 16.92 7.99
N LEU A 18 13.34 16.26 6.91
CA LEU A 18 13.54 16.91 5.62
C LEU A 18 12.23 17.30 4.95
N THR A 19 11.21 16.42 5.04
CA THR A 19 9.93 16.57 4.33
C THR A 19 8.85 17.31 5.12
N GLU A 20 9.13 17.74 6.35
CA GLU A 20 8.15 18.37 7.28
C GLU A 20 7.33 19.49 6.64
N ASN A 21 7.94 20.28 5.75
CA ASN A 21 7.29 21.40 5.09
C ASN A 21 7.07 21.19 3.58
N TRP A 22 7.24 19.96 3.09
CA TRP A 22 7.02 19.68 1.68
C TRP A 22 5.53 19.56 1.35
N THR A 23 5.17 20.03 0.18
CA THR A 23 3.83 19.90 -0.37
C THR A 23 3.72 18.72 -1.35
N GLU A 24 4.85 18.24 -1.84
CA GLU A 24 4.92 17.08 -2.74
C GLU A 24 4.79 15.77 -1.95
N ARG A 25 4.02 14.84 -2.48
CA ARG A 25 3.90 13.49 -1.92
C ARG A 25 5.13 12.67 -2.28
N THR A 26 5.77 12.12 -1.27
CA THR A 26 6.97 11.28 -1.43
C THR A 26 6.89 10.04 -0.58
N GLU A 27 7.65 9.03 -0.95
CA GLU A 27 7.96 7.83 -0.15
C GLU A 27 9.48 7.79 0.08
N LEU A 28 9.91 7.08 1.11
CA LEU A 28 11.30 6.69 1.31
C LEU A 28 11.42 5.21 1.03
N ILE A 29 12.25 4.81 0.06
CA ILE A 29 12.41 3.40 -0.27
C ILE A 29 13.89 3.07 -0.37
N ASP A 30 14.34 2.12 0.46
CA ASP A 30 15.76 1.74 0.57
C ASP A 30 16.67 2.96 0.85
N GLY A 31 16.19 3.96 1.63
CA GLY A 31 16.90 5.19 1.98
C GLY A 31 16.92 6.25 0.88
N GLU A 32 16.17 6.08 -0.21
CA GLU A 32 16.05 7.03 -1.31
C GLU A 32 14.65 7.64 -1.39
N ILE A 33 14.58 8.96 -1.62
CA ILE A 33 13.31 9.66 -1.78
C ILE A 33 12.71 9.35 -3.15
N VAL A 34 11.48 8.84 -3.13
CA VAL A 34 10.68 8.57 -4.33
C VAL A 34 9.52 9.57 -4.40
N TYR A 35 9.48 10.36 -5.45
CA TYR A 35 8.40 11.31 -5.69
C TYR A 35 7.24 10.59 -6.37
N LEU A 36 6.07 10.59 -5.74
CA LEU A 36 4.88 9.91 -6.26
C LEU A 36 4.25 10.63 -7.47
N GLU A 37 4.58 11.91 -7.65
CA GLU A 37 4.04 12.80 -8.68
C GLU A 37 5.09 13.18 -9.75
N ARG A 38 6.17 12.39 -9.88
CA ARG A 38 7.22 12.60 -10.88
C ARG A 38 7.43 11.35 -11.73
N ASP A 39 7.73 11.55 -13.01
CA ASP A 39 8.14 10.46 -13.93
C ASP A 39 9.57 9.98 -13.63
N ALA A 40 10.00 8.92 -14.32
CA ALA A 40 11.36 8.38 -14.19
C ALA A 40 12.48 9.37 -14.57
N ASN A 41 12.16 10.47 -15.26
CA ASN A 41 13.09 11.53 -15.63
C ASN A 41 13.07 12.70 -14.64
N GLY A 42 12.28 12.60 -13.54
CA GLY A 42 12.14 13.63 -12.52
C GLY A 42 11.22 14.78 -12.90
N ASN A 43 10.53 14.71 -14.06
CA ASN A 43 9.55 15.71 -14.42
C ASN A 43 8.27 15.53 -13.58
N PRO A 44 7.64 16.61 -13.09
CA PRO A 44 6.34 16.49 -12.46
C PRO A 44 5.40 15.75 -13.42
N LEU A 45 4.84 14.63 -12.97
CA LEU A 45 3.67 14.07 -13.64
C LEU A 45 2.62 15.17 -13.58
N ALA A 46 2.09 15.59 -14.73
CA ALA A 46 0.96 16.50 -14.74
C ALA A 46 -0.03 15.94 -13.71
N LEU A 47 -0.34 16.73 -12.66
CA LEU A 47 -1.12 16.35 -11.49
C LEU A 47 -2.35 15.54 -11.90
N ALA A 48 -2.15 14.27 -12.15
CA ALA A 48 -3.25 13.35 -12.30
C ALA A 48 -3.71 13.04 -10.89
N ALA A 49 -4.62 13.86 -10.39
CA ALA A 49 -5.41 13.46 -9.23
C ALA A 49 -5.86 12.01 -9.46
N PRO A 50 -5.94 11.20 -8.40
CA PRO A 50 -6.46 9.85 -8.52
C PRO A 50 -7.79 9.87 -9.29
N THR A 51 -7.98 8.94 -10.20
CA THR A 51 -9.22 8.88 -10.99
C THR A 51 -10.44 8.69 -10.09
N GLU A 52 -11.62 9.06 -10.55
CA GLU A 52 -12.89 8.78 -9.86
C GLU A 52 -13.00 7.30 -9.49
N LEU A 53 -12.66 6.42 -10.41
CA LEU A 53 -12.67 4.98 -10.20
C LEU A 53 -11.74 4.55 -9.06
N HIS A 54 -10.51 5.06 -9.02
CA HIS A 54 -9.56 4.81 -7.95
C HIS A 54 -10.13 5.25 -6.59
N GLN A 55 -10.63 6.49 -6.49
CA GLN A 55 -11.18 7.02 -5.25
C GLN A 55 -12.40 6.23 -4.77
N MET A 56 -13.25 5.84 -5.70
CA MET A 56 -14.44 5.05 -5.41
C MET A 56 -14.08 3.66 -4.88
N LEU A 57 -13.11 2.99 -5.51
CA LEU A 57 -12.64 1.67 -5.08
C LEU A 57 -12.03 1.72 -3.67
N VAL A 58 -11.11 2.66 -3.42
CA VAL A 58 -10.46 2.83 -2.12
C VAL A 58 -11.49 3.15 -1.04
N GLY A 59 -12.40 4.10 -1.31
CA GLY A 59 -13.43 4.51 -0.36
C GLY A 59 -14.43 3.40 -0.01
N ARG A 60 -14.87 2.62 -1.01
CA ARG A 60 -15.81 1.51 -0.79
C ARG A 60 -15.14 0.31 -0.11
N LEU A 61 -13.88 0.03 -0.46
CA LEU A 61 -13.08 -0.98 0.24
C LEU A 61 -12.93 -0.64 1.72
N PHE A 62 -12.59 0.63 2.02
CA PHE A 62 -12.53 1.14 3.39
C PHE A 62 -13.86 0.96 4.11
N SER A 63 -14.96 1.47 3.55
CA SER A 63 -16.29 1.41 4.16
C SER A 63 -16.73 -0.02 4.46
N ARG A 64 -16.52 -0.95 3.51
CA ARG A 64 -16.87 -2.36 3.67
C ARG A 64 -16.05 -3.03 4.78
N THR A 65 -14.74 -2.77 4.79
CA THR A 65 -13.81 -3.37 5.77
C THR A 65 -14.06 -2.81 7.16
N ASP A 66 -14.22 -1.49 7.30
CA ASP A 66 -14.48 -0.85 8.59
C ASP A 66 -15.83 -1.29 9.17
N SER A 67 -16.87 -1.35 8.34
CA SER A 67 -18.17 -1.91 8.75
C SER A 67 -18.07 -3.35 9.24
N PHE A 68 -17.28 -4.19 8.56
CA PHE A 68 -17.03 -5.56 8.99
C PHE A 68 -16.31 -5.60 10.35
N ILE A 69 -15.26 -4.79 10.52
CA ILE A 69 -14.50 -4.72 11.78
C ILE A 69 -15.42 -4.30 12.93
N LEU A 70 -16.20 -3.23 12.74
CA LEU A 70 -17.11 -2.71 13.78
C LEU A 70 -18.20 -3.71 14.14
N THR A 71 -18.85 -4.32 13.14
CA THR A 71 -19.93 -5.31 13.35
C THR A 71 -19.43 -6.52 14.13
N ASN A 72 -18.21 -6.97 13.86
CA ASN A 72 -17.61 -8.12 14.53
C ASN A 72 -16.82 -7.73 15.81
N LYS A 73 -16.90 -6.48 16.26
CA LYS A 73 -16.16 -5.95 17.42
C LYS A 73 -14.66 -6.23 17.32
N GLY A 74 -14.12 -6.16 16.10
CA GLY A 74 -12.71 -6.42 15.80
C GLY A 74 -11.81 -5.31 16.35
N LYS A 75 -10.53 -5.64 16.60
CA LYS A 75 -9.52 -4.69 17.10
C LYS A 75 -8.78 -3.97 15.96
N CYS A 76 -8.85 -4.48 14.73
CA CYS A 76 -8.17 -3.90 13.59
C CYS A 76 -8.67 -2.49 13.29
N ARG A 77 -7.88 -1.73 12.54
CA ARG A 77 -8.24 -0.42 11.98
C ARG A 77 -7.91 -0.42 10.50
N ALA A 78 -8.87 0.02 9.71
CA ALA A 78 -8.68 0.32 8.30
C ALA A 78 -8.22 1.78 8.15
N MET A 79 -7.28 2.04 7.25
CA MET A 79 -6.77 3.37 6.90
C MET A 79 -6.67 3.50 5.39
N ILE A 80 -6.68 4.75 4.91
CA ILE A 80 -6.50 5.10 3.50
C ILE A 80 -5.42 6.17 3.36
N SER A 81 -4.79 6.23 2.18
CA SER A 81 -3.82 7.26 1.82
C SER A 81 -4.43 8.69 1.90
N PRO A 82 -3.65 9.72 2.33
CA PRO A 82 -2.26 9.61 2.76
C PRO A 82 -2.13 9.16 4.23
N PHE A 83 -1.42 8.09 4.45
CA PHE A 83 -1.11 7.60 5.80
C PHE A 83 0.24 6.88 5.76
N ASP A 84 1.22 7.38 6.53
CA ASP A 84 2.57 6.85 6.51
C ASP A 84 2.65 5.48 7.18
N VAL A 85 3.35 4.57 6.53
CA VAL A 85 3.74 3.26 7.05
C VAL A 85 5.26 3.20 7.07
N VAL A 86 5.85 3.22 8.25
CA VAL A 86 7.28 3.05 8.46
C VAL A 86 7.57 1.56 8.55
N LEU A 87 7.98 0.95 7.46
CA LEU A 87 8.27 -0.48 7.41
C LEU A 87 9.56 -0.82 8.16
N ASP A 88 10.58 0.03 8.01
CA ASP A 88 11.87 -0.01 8.71
C ASP A 88 12.53 1.39 8.71
N ASP A 89 13.79 1.47 9.16
CA ASP A 89 14.51 2.74 9.30
C ASP A 89 14.84 3.43 7.96
N GLU A 90 14.75 2.73 6.84
CA GLU A 90 15.07 3.24 5.49
C GLU A 90 13.86 3.19 4.55
N THR A 91 12.66 2.76 5.03
CA THR A 91 11.51 2.53 4.16
C THR A 91 10.21 3.06 4.77
N ILE A 92 9.63 4.06 4.11
CA ILE A 92 8.33 4.66 4.44
C ILE A 92 7.48 4.69 3.17
N VAL A 93 6.29 4.12 3.24
CA VAL A 93 5.35 4.04 2.11
C VAL A 93 3.98 4.60 2.48
N GLN A 94 3.17 4.96 1.48
CA GLN A 94 1.80 5.44 1.64
C GLN A 94 0.83 4.60 0.80
N PRO A 95 0.50 3.37 1.23
CA PRO A 95 -0.42 2.51 0.50
C PRO A 95 -1.81 3.14 0.33
N ASP A 96 -2.49 2.85 -0.77
CA ASP A 96 -3.84 3.35 -1.02
C ASP A 96 -4.83 2.94 0.06
N PHE A 97 -4.74 1.70 0.53
CA PHE A 97 -5.55 1.16 1.62
C PHE A 97 -4.74 0.15 2.44
N LEU A 98 -4.94 0.16 3.76
CA LEU A 98 -4.30 -0.79 4.66
C LEU A 98 -5.16 -1.12 5.88
N VAL A 99 -4.85 -2.26 6.52
CA VAL A 99 -5.45 -2.69 7.80
C VAL A 99 -4.35 -3.02 8.81
N ILE A 100 -4.49 -2.48 10.02
CA ILE A 100 -3.59 -2.70 11.14
C ILE A 100 -4.38 -3.38 12.27
N CYS A 101 -4.00 -4.59 12.68
CA CYS A 101 -4.64 -5.34 13.74
C CYS A 101 -3.89 -5.28 15.07
N ASP A 102 -2.59 -5.02 15.04
CA ASP A 102 -1.76 -4.80 16.22
C ASP A 102 -1.80 -3.32 16.64
N GLU A 103 -2.38 -3.06 17.81
CA GLU A 103 -2.50 -1.70 18.36
C GLU A 103 -1.15 -1.05 18.65
N SER A 104 -0.13 -1.83 18.99
CA SER A 104 1.22 -1.33 19.30
C SER A 104 1.92 -0.71 18.07
N LYS A 105 1.48 -1.06 16.87
CA LYS A 105 1.98 -0.48 15.60
C LYS A 105 1.39 0.88 15.28
N ARG A 106 0.51 1.44 16.09
CA ARG A 106 -0.15 2.74 15.85
C ARG A 106 0.34 3.78 16.86
N ASP A 107 1.08 4.78 16.41
CA ASP A 107 1.59 5.86 17.27
C ASP A 107 0.66 7.09 17.32
N GLY A 108 -0.51 7.02 16.69
CA GLY A 108 -1.48 8.11 16.57
C GLY A 108 -1.26 9.01 15.35
N LYS A 109 -0.15 8.83 14.61
CA LYS A 109 0.18 9.58 13.39
C LYS A 109 0.43 8.67 12.20
N ARG A 110 1.01 7.48 12.43
CA ARG A 110 1.47 6.57 11.39
C ARG A 110 1.42 5.11 11.87
N CYS A 111 1.66 4.18 10.96
CA CYS A 111 1.93 2.79 11.28
C CYS A 111 3.44 2.57 11.43
N ILE A 112 3.86 1.90 12.50
CA ILE A 112 5.24 1.50 12.73
C ILE A 112 5.35 -0.01 12.55
N GLY A 113 6.11 -0.44 11.56
CA GLY A 113 6.19 -1.83 11.11
C GLY A 113 5.10 -2.18 10.09
N ALA A 114 5.11 -3.41 9.62
CA ALA A 114 4.22 -3.88 8.57
C ALA A 114 2.75 -3.95 9.02
N PRO A 115 1.79 -3.39 8.28
CA PRO A 115 0.37 -3.64 8.49
C PRO A 115 0.01 -5.08 8.13
N ASP A 116 -1.20 -5.52 8.51
CA ASP A 116 -1.66 -6.88 8.26
C ASP A 116 -2.12 -7.08 6.81
N TRP A 117 -2.78 -6.09 6.23
CA TRP A 117 -3.26 -6.12 4.85
C TRP A 117 -3.02 -4.80 4.16
N ILE A 118 -2.51 -4.86 2.93
CA ILE A 118 -2.30 -3.71 2.05
C ILE A 118 -3.03 -3.95 0.73
N VAL A 119 -3.65 -2.89 0.19
CA VAL A 119 -4.20 -2.88 -1.16
C VAL A 119 -3.67 -1.66 -1.91
N GLU A 120 -3.15 -1.89 -3.11
CA GLU A 120 -2.80 -0.86 -4.08
C GLU A 120 -3.78 -0.92 -5.25
N VAL A 121 -4.40 0.20 -5.57
CA VAL A 121 -5.30 0.35 -6.73
C VAL A 121 -4.56 1.05 -7.84
N THR A 122 -4.52 0.44 -9.02
CA THR A 122 -3.50 0.81 -9.98
C THR A 122 -3.94 0.74 -11.43
N SER A 123 -3.13 1.35 -12.32
CA SER A 123 -3.20 1.31 -13.77
C SER A 123 -1.84 0.96 -14.39
N ARG A 124 -1.82 0.55 -15.66
CA ARG A 124 -0.64 -0.01 -16.38
C ARG A 124 0.64 0.81 -16.29
N ASN A 125 0.56 2.11 -16.08
CA ASN A 125 1.73 3.00 -16.09
C ASN A 125 2.64 2.84 -14.86
N ARG A 126 2.33 1.93 -13.93
CA ARG A 126 3.07 1.73 -12.67
C ARG A 126 3.66 0.33 -12.49
N SER A 127 3.84 -0.44 -13.55
CA SER A 127 4.29 -1.85 -13.47
C SER A 127 5.63 -2.05 -12.74
N ASN A 128 6.57 -1.13 -12.88
CA ASN A 128 7.86 -1.20 -12.18
C ASN A 128 7.74 -0.97 -10.67
N ASP A 129 6.76 -0.18 -10.24
CA ASP A 129 6.50 0.10 -8.84
C ASP A 129 5.95 -1.13 -8.11
N TYR A 130 5.15 -1.97 -8.80
CA TYR A 130 4.59 -3.19 -8.20
C TYR A 130 5.63 -4.21 -7.78
N MET A 131 6.59 -4.48 -8.65
CA MET A 131 7.62 -5.49 -8.37
C MET A 131 8.45 -5.06 -7.17
N ARG A 132 8.73 -3.75 -7.04
CA ARG A 132 9.44 -3.21 -5.90
C ARG A 132 8.58 -3.29 -4.64
N LYS A 133 7.34 -2.80 -4.67
CA LYS A 133 6.41 -2.85 -3.53
C LYS A 133 6.06 -4.28 -3.12
N LEU A 134 5.90 -5.20 -4.08
CA LEU A 134 5.69 -6.62 -3.79
C LEU A 134 6.83 -7.22 -2.95
N ARG A 135 8.09 -6.92 -3.32
CA ARG A 135 9.25 -7.36 -2.56
C ARG A 135 9.26 -6.72 -1.17
N LEU A 136 9.11 -5.40 -1.09
CA LEU A 136 9.12 -4.65 0.17
C LEU A 136 8.06 -5.19 1.14
N TYR A 137 6.82 -5.34 0.71
CA TYR A 137 5.74 -5.79 1.58
C TYR A 137 5.94 -7.23 2.07
N ARG A 138 6.44 -8.10 1.19
CA ARG A 138 6.78 -9.48 1.57
C ARG A 138 7.90 -9.53 2.61
N GLU A 139 9.00 -8.83 2.37
CA GLU A 139 10.19 -8.83 3.24
C GLU A 139 9.91 -8.14 4.59
N SER A 140 9.03 -7.14 4.62
CA SER A 140 8.65 -6.42 5.84
C SER A 140 7.67 -7.18 6.74
N GLY A 141 7.05 -8.28 6.26
CA GLY A 141 6.13 -9.08 7.05
C GLY A 141 4.66 -8.65 6.97
N VAL A 142 4.26 -7.97 5.89
CA VAL A 142 2.84 -7.83 5.52
C VAL A 142 2.24 -9.23 5.34
N ARG A 143 1.04 -9.47 5.89
CA ARG A 143 0.42 -10.80 5.84
C ARG A 143 -0.33 -11.03 4.53
N GLU A 144 -1.02 -10.01 4.05
CA GLU A 144 -1.82 -10.08 2.82
C GLU A 144 -1.61 -8.81 1.99
N TYR A 145 -1.42 -8.98 0.67
CA TYR A 145 -1.22 -7.87 -0.26
C TYR A 145 -2.08 -8.06 -1.52
N TRP A 146 -2.81 -7.05 -1.91
CA TRP A 146 -3.64 -7.04 -3.11
C TRP A 146 -3.19 -5.94 -4.07
N ILE A 147 -3.21 -6.26 -5.36
CA ILE A 147 -3.08 -5.31 -6.44
C ILE A 147 -4.40 -5.33 -7.21
N VAL A 148 -5.13 -4.22 -7.19
CA VAL A 148 -6.37 -4.05 -7.94
C VAL A 148 -6.07 -3.29 -9.22
N ASP A 149 -5.99 -4.00 -10.34
CA ASP A 149 -5.74 -3.42 -11.66
C ASP A 149 -7.03 -2.90 -12.28
N THR A 150 -7.07 -1.58 -12.55
CA THR A 150 -8.24 -0.92 -13.12
C THR A 150 -8.34 -1.08 -14.64
N ASP A 151 -7.22 -1.33 -15.31
CA ASP A 151 -7.17 -1.46 -16.77
C ASP A 151 -7.54 -2.88 -17.22
N ASP A 152 -6.91 -3.89 -16.58
CA ASP A 152 -7.15 -5.29 -16.93
C ASP A 152 -8.32 -5.90 -16.15
N ARG A 153 -8.91 -5.15 -15.20
CA ARG A 153 -10.01 -5.59 -14.32
C ARG A 153 -9.70 -6.89 -13.60
N LYS A 154 -8.47 -7.00 -13.09
CA LYS A 154 -7.96 -8.14 -12.33
C LYS A 154 -7.60 -7.72 -10.91
N VAL A 155 -7.56 -8.70 -10.02
CA VAL A 155 -7.01 -8.55 -8.69
C VAL A 155 -5.98 -9.65 -8.48
N TRP A 156 -4.74 -9.26 -8.16
CA TRP A 156 -3.72 -10.20 -7.72
C TRP A 156 -3.68 -10.19 -6.20
N VAL A 157 -3.83 -11.37 -5.61
CA VAL A 157 -3.86 -11.60 -4.18
C VAL A 157 -2.64 -12.40 -3.78
N TYR A 158 -1.86 -11.85 -2.88
CA TYR A 158 -0.70 -12.48 -2.26
C TYR A 158 -0.99 -12.73 -0.78
N ASP A 159 -1.08 -13.99 -0.39
CA ASP A 159 -1.14 -14.44 0.99
C ASP A 159 0.27 -14.82 1.44
N PHE A 160 0.99 -13.85 1.98
CA PHE A 160 2.38 -14.06 2.40
C PHE A 160 2.49 -14.92 3.66
N GLU A 161 1.42 -15.02 4.45
CA GLU A 161 1.40 -15.78 5.69
C GLU A 161 1.23 -17.29 5.46
N GLN A 162 0.27 -17.68 4.61
CA GLN A 162 -0.06 -19.09 4.39
C GLN A 162 0.56 -19.65 3.10
N HIS A 163 0.67 -18.83 2.07
CA HIS A 163 1.08 -19.21 0.73
C HIS A 163 2.10 -18.23 0.11
N PRO A 164 3.29 -18.03 0.73
CA PRO A 164 4.21 -16.94 0.39
C PRO A 164 4.74 -16.95 -1.05
N ASN A 165 4.64 -18.09 -1.74
CA ASN A 165 5.13 -18.25 -3.11
C ASN A 165 4.00 -18.41 -4.14
N VAL A 166 2.74 -18.20 -3.74
CA VAL A 166 1.58 -18.34 -4.62
C VAL A 166 0.95 -16.97 -4.81
N VAL A 167 0.59 -16.66 -6.04
CA VAL A 167 -0.28 -15.54 -6.39
C VAL A 167 -1.60 -16.08 -6.91
N GLU A 168 -2.70 -15.63 -6.35
CA GLU A 168 -4.03 -15.90 -6.85
C GLU A 168 -4.51 -14.73 -7.70
N MET A 169 -5.09 -14.99 -8.85
CA MET A 169 -5.64 -13.97 -9.74
C MET A 169 -7.16 -14.12 -9.83
N TYR A 170 -7.87 -13.04 -9.62
CA TYR A 170 -9.33 -12.97 -9.66
C TYR A 170 -9.80 -11.97 -10.71
N ASP A 171 -10.95 -12.26 -11.29
CA ASP A 171 -11.72 -11.26 -12.04
C ASP A 171 -12.48 -10.34 -11.08
N TRP A 172 -12.81 -9.12 -11.49
CA TRP A 172 -13.59 -8.19 -10.67
C TRP A 172 -14.96 -8.73 -10.26
N THR A 173 -15.49 -9.68 -11.04
CA THR A 173 -16.77 -10.36 -10.77
C THR A 173 -16.67 -11.50 -9.75
N ASP A 174 -15.45 -11.90 -9.40
CA ASP A 174 -15.22 -12.97 -8.45
C ASP A 174 -15.42 -12.49 -7.01
N THR A 175 -15.77 -13.42 -6.14
CA THR A 175 -15.85 -13.19 -4.70
C THR A 175 -14.49 -13.54 -4.07
N ILE A 176 -13.76 -12.52 -3.64
CA ILE A 176 -12.40 -12.66 -3.14
C ILE A 176 -12.42 -12.73 -1.60
N PRO A 177 -11.98 -13.82 -0.99
CA PRO A 177 -11.89 -13.92 0.45
C PRO A 177 -10.68 -13.15 1.00
N VAL A 178 -10.89 -12.33 2.03
CA VAL A 178 -9.81 -11.64 2.74
C VAL A 178 -9.17 -12.60 3.73
N ARG A 179 -7.91 -12.91 3.53
CA ARG A 179 -7.19 -13.99 4.23
C ARG A 179 -6.93 -13.67 5.69
N ILE A 180 -6.55 -12.42 6.02
CA ILE A 180 -6.32 -12.01 7.42
C ILE A 180 -7.55 -12.18 8.31
N TYR A 181 -8.74 -12.30 7.71
CA TYR A 181 -10.00 -12.58 8.41
C TYR A 181 -10.48 -14.03 8.24
N GLY A 182 -9.64 -14.93 7.72
CA GLY A 182 -9.99 -16.32 7.47
C GLY A 182 -11.14 -16.47 6.48
N GLY A 183 -11.27 -15.55 5.53
CA GLY A 183 -12.31 -15.54 4.51
C GLY A 183 -13.71 -15.11 5.01
N LYS A 184 -13.86 -14.71 6.26
CA LYS A 184 -15.14 -14.21 6.80
C LYS A 184 -15.56 -12.88 6.18
N LEU A 185 -14.61 -12.03 5.82
CA LEU A 185 -14.81 -10.88 4.95
C LEU A 185 -14.56 -11.33 3.52
N THR A 186 -15.46 -11.00 2.63
CA THR A 186 -15.29 -11.19 1.19
C THR A 186 -15.48 -9.87 0.45
N VAL A 187 -14.75 -9.70 -0.64
CA VAL A 187 -14.79 -8.51 -1.49
C VAL A 187 -15.11 -8.94 -2.92
N ARG A 188 -16.00 -8.20 -3.60
CA ARG A 188 -16.27 -8.33 -5.01
C ARG A 188 -16.13 -6.94 -5.62
N ILE A 189 -15.11 -6.75 -6.46
CA ILE A 189 -14.77 -5.42 -6.98
C ILE A 189 -15.89 -4.86 -7.86
N ALA A 190 -16.59 -5.71 -8.62
CA ALA A 190 -17.73 -5.30 -9.44
C ALA A 190 -18.88 -4.65 -8.65
N ASP A 191 -19.01 -4.93 -7.35
CA ASP A 191 -20.01 -4.32 -6.48
C ASP A 191 -19.57 -2.91 -5.98
N MET A 192 -18.35 -2.52 -6.33
CA MET A 192 -17.72 -1.28 -5.87
C MET A 192 -17.59 -0.23 -7.00
N VAL A 193 -18.16 -0.48 -8.18
CA VAL A 193 -18.08 0.42 -9.35
C VAL A 193 -19.44 0.69 -9.92
#